data_f2fe0d210687b5830c7743bdeda7ad38
#
_entry.id   f2fe0d210687b5830c7743bdeda7ad38
#
_cell.length_a   1.000
_cell.length_b   1.000
_cell.length_c   1.000
_cell.angle_alpha   90.00
_cell.angle_beta   90.00
_cell.angle_gamma   90.00
#
_symmetry.space_group_name_H-M   'P 1'
#
loop_
_entity.id
_entity.type
_entity.pdbx_description
1 polymer ?
#
loop_
_entity_poly.entity_id
_entity_poly.type
_entity_poly.pdbx_seq_one_letter_code
_entity_poly.pdbx_strand_id
1 'polypeptide(L)'
;MILNKLKMRQIKINSTTGSEIVLTATAKDYMRVSTTADDNIIGRMITQARIWCENYISRDIVAKNRTYYIPETNGTFDLPFAPVASISSITSDGTAVDYTVLGLDNETIELDGGSADKVKVTYVTSGLDDSLLQQAIMQLVSTYYDNRADFSSDQKSNIETIPTDVRDILNSYKSMFL
;
A
#
# COMPACT_ATOMS: atom_id res chain seq x y z
N MET A 1 -8.53 30.98 24.86
CA MET A 1 -8.63 30.53 23.46
C MET A 1 -7.76 29.28 23.34
N ILE A 2 -8.36 28.10 23.47
CA ILE A 2 -7.64 26.83 23.41
C ILE A 2 -7.45 26.53 21.92
N LEU A 3 -6.22 26.67 21.43
CA LEU A 3 -5.87 26.15 20.09
C LEU A 3 -6.17 24.65 20.08
N ASN A 4 -7.21 24.28 19.34
CA ASN A 4 -7.50 22.90 19.01
C ASN A 4 -6.33 22.40 18.14
N LYS A 5 -5.30 21.84 18.77
CA LYS A 5 -4.21 21.15 18.06
C LYS A 5 -4.89 20.05 17.26
N LEU A 6 -4.90 20.16 15.94
CA LEU A 6 -5.33 19.09 15.05
C LEU A 6 -4.55 17.82 15.45
N LYS A 7 -5.25 16.90 16.11
CA LYS A 7 -4.71 15.60 16.51
C LYS A 7 -4.65 14.71 15.26
N MET A 8 -3.53 14.74 14.55
CA MET A 8 -3.38 14.09 13.26
C MET A 8 -2.86 12.65 13.44
N ARG A 9 -3.58 11.68 12.91
CA ARG A 9 -3.09 10.29 12.80
C ARG A 9 -1.94 10.26 11.80
N GLN A 10 -0.94 9.43 12.07
CA GLN A 10 0.27 9.33 11.24
C GLN A 10 0.61 7.87 10.98
N ILE A 11 1.09 7.58 9.77
CA ILE A 11 1.58 6.25 9.42
C ILE A 11 2.95 6.35 8.77
N LYS A 12 3.81 5.38 9.09
CA LYS A 12 5.17 5.29 8.55
C LYS A 12 5.45 3.85 8.12
N ILE A 13 6.08 3.68 6.96
CA ILE A 13 6.70 2.42 6.56
C ILE A 13 8.07 2.34 7.22
N ASN A 14 8.32 1.28 7.99
CA ASN A 14 9.62 1.01 8.61
C ASN A 14 10.52 0.23 7.65
N SER A 15 9.94 -0.81 7.01
CA SER A 15 10.62 -1.63 6.00
C SER A 15 9.61 -2.36 5.12
N THR A 16 10.04 -2.76 3.94
CA THR A 16 9.33 -3.72 3.08
C THR A 16 9.85 -5.10 3.42
N THR A 17 8.96 -6.05 3.72
CA THR A 17 9.31 -7.41 4.18
C THR A 17 8.97 -8.49 3.16
N GLY A 18 8.08 -8.19 2.20
CA GLY A 18 7.73 -9.08 1.11
C GLY A 18 8.54 -8.84 -0.17
N SER A 19 8.31 -9.69 -1.16
CA SER A 19 8.89 -9.61 -2.50
C SER A 19 7.89 -9.08 -3.52
N GLU A 20 8.36 -8.56 -4.64
CA GLU A 20 7.48 -8.14 -5.75
C GLU A 20 6.66 -9.34 -6.25
N ILE A 21 5.35 -9.13 -6.48
CA ILE A 21 4.44 -10.16 -7.00
C ILE A 21 4.55 -10.33 -8.53
N VAL A 22 5.16 -9.37 -9.22
CA VAL A 22 5.48 -9.44 -10.65
C VAL A 22 6.99 -9.50 -10.82
N LEU A 23 7.49 -10.57 -11.45
CA LEU A 23 8.92 -10.71 -11.76
C LEU A 23 9.27 -9.96 -13.04
N THR A 24 10.52 -9.49 -13.14
CA THR A 24 11.02 -8.82 -14.36
C THR A 24 10.85 -9.70 -15.60
N ALA A 25 11.09 -11.01 -15.49
CA ALA A 25 10.90 -11.96 -16.60
C ALA A 25 9.43 -11.97 -17.06
N THR A 26 8.48 -12.06 -16.14
CA THR A 26 7.04 -12.05 -16.45
C THR A 26 6.60 -10.74 -17.13
N ALA A 27 7.09 -9.61 -16.63
CA ALA A 27 6.79 -8.31 -17.25
C ALA A 27 7.38 -8.21 -18.66
N LYS A 28 8.60 -8.72 -18.88
CA LYS A 28 9.24 -8.79 -20.20
C LYS A 28 8.45 -9.67 -21.18
N ASP A 29 8.02 -10.84 -20.74
CA ASP A 29 7.19 -11.74 -21.56
C ASP A 29 5.89 -11.06 -21.97
N TYR A 30 5.23 -10.35 -21.03
CA TYR A 30 4.02 -9.58 -21.30
C TYR A 30 4.26 -8.50 -22.37
N MET A 31 5.36 -7.76 -22.28
CA MET A 31 5.74 -6.68 -23.21
C MET A 31 6.47 -7.19 -24.47
N ARG A 32 6.77 -8.49 -24.58
CA ARG A 32 7.57 -9.10 -25.66
C ARG A 32 8.99 -8.52 -25.79
N VAL A 33 9.61 -8.19 -24.66
CA VAL A 33 10.99 -7.68 -24.59
C VAL A 33 11.95 -8.82 -24.39
N SER A 34 12.86 -9.08 -25.35
CA SER A 34 13.83 -10.18 -25.29
C SER A 34 15.21 -9.76 -24.78
N THR A 35 15.56 -8.47 -24.88
CA THR A 35 16.87 -7.94 -24.45
C THR A 35 16.97 -7.84 -22.92
N THR A 36 18.17 -8.05 -22.37
CA THR A 36 18.47 -7.86 -20.94
C THR A 36 18.93 -6.43 -20.61
N ALA A 37 19.12 -5.60 -21.63
CA ALA A 37 19.60 -4.23 -21.44
C ALA A 37 18.69 -3.38 -20.56
N ASP A 38 17.38 -3.64 -20.60
CA ASP A 38 16.35 -2.88 -19.88
C ASP A 38 15.92 -3.52 -18.54
N ASP A 39 16.51 -4.63 -18.11
CA ASP A 39 16.07 -5.37 -16.91
C ASP A 39 16.01 -4.48 -15.66
N ASN A 40 17.02 -3.66 -15.45
CA ASN A 40 17.08 -2.74 -14.31
C ASN A 40 15.98 -1.67 -14.34
N ILE A 41 15.68 -1.13 -15.52
CA ILE A 41 14.64 -0.09 -15.65
C ILE A 41 13.26 -0.70 -15.51
N ILE A 42 13.04 -1.89 -16.08
CA ILE A 42 11.78 -2.65 -15.92
C ILE A 42 11.54 -2.99 -14.45
N GLY A 43 12.56 -3.45 -13.71
CA GLY A 43 12.45 -3.71 -12.28
C GLY A 43 12.02 -2.48 -11.47
N ARG A 44 12.54 -1.30 -11.81
CA ARG A 44 12.09 -0.04 -11.19
C ARG A 44 10.64 0.31 -11.56
N MET A 45 10.25 0.10 -12.81
CA MET A 45 8.87 0.34 -13.25
C MET A 45 7.87 -0.59 -12.55
N ILE A 46 8.23 -1.86 -12.29
CA ILE A 46 7.43 -2.80 -11.50
C ILE A 46 7.20 -2.23 -10.10
N THR A 47 8.26 -1.82 -9.42
CA THR A 47 8.16 -1.22 -8.08
C THR A 47 7.30 0.05 -8.08
N GLN A 48 7.47 0.94 -9.08
CA GLN A 48 6.67 2.17 -9.20
C GLN A 48 5.19 1.88 -9.45
N ALA A 49 4.88 0.95 -10.37
CA ALA A 49 3.51 0.53 -10.68
C ALA A 49 2.83 -0.08 -9.44
N ARG A 50 3.52 -0.95 -8.71
CA ARG A 50 3.02 -1.53 -7.47
C ARG A 50 2.74 -0.45 -6.40
N ILE A 51 3.68 0.46 -6.16
CA ILE A 51 3.48 1.55 -5.19
C ILE A 51 2.28 2.41 -5.58
N TRP A 52 2.10 2.68 -6.86
CA TRP A 52 0.94 3.41 -7.35
C TRP A 52 -0.36 2.66 -7.05
N CYS A 53 -0.41 1.34 -7.35
CA CYS A 53 -1.56 0.48 -7.04
C CYS A 53 -1.86 0.47 -5.53
N GLU A 54 -0.86 0.27 -4.67
CA GLU A 54 -1.01 0.27 -3.21
C GLU A 54 -1.60 1.57 -2.67
N ASN A 55 -1.12 2.70 -3.18
CA ASN A 55 -1.64 4.02 -2.80
C ASN A 55 -3.09 4.21 -3.27
N TYR A 56 -3.43 3.69 -4.45
CA TYR A 56 -4.77 3.81 -5.00
C TYR A 56 -5.80 2.99 -4.22
N ILE A 57 -5.47 1.75 -3.85
CA ILE A 57 -6.37 0.84 -3.12
C ILE A 57 -6.31 1.01 -1.60
N SER A 58 -5.33 1.76 -1.07
CA SER A 58 -5.04 1.90 0.36
C SER A 58 -4.80 0.56 1.06
N ARG A 59 -4.16 -0.38 0.35
CA ARG A 59 -3.76 -1.72 0.85
C ARG A 59 -2.35 -2.03 0.39
N ASP A 60 -1.60 -2.81 1.19
CA ASP A 60 -0.27 -3.29 0.79
C ASP A 60 -0.39 -4.50 -0.14
N ILE A 61 0.19 -4.42 -1.33
CA ILE A 61 0.36 -5.55 -2.24
C ILE A 61 1.58 -6.37 -1.80
N VAL A 62 2.65 -5.70 -1.40
CA VAL A 62 3.85 -6.32 -0.83
C VAL A 62 3.87 -6.07 0.68
N ALA A 63 4.09 -7.13 1.45
CA ALA A 63 4.12 -7.07 2.91
C ALA A 63 5.09 -6.01 3.43
N LYS A 64 4.66 -5.23 4.42
CA LYS A 64 5.44 -4.14 5.02
C LYS A 64 5.33 -4.14 6.54
N ASN A 65 6.42 -3.76 7.19
CA ASN A 65 6.40 -3.36 8.58
C ASN A 65 6.04 -1.87 8.64
N ARG A 66 5.00 -1.55 9.43
CA ARG A 66 4.48 -0.19 9.58
C ARG A 66 4.39 0.21 11.03
N THR A 67 4.51 1.51 11.28
CA THR A 67 4.13 2.11 12.57
C THR A 67 3.00 3.09 12.34
N TYR A 68 1.90 2.91 13.08
CA TYR A 68 0.75 3.78 13.09
C TYR A 68 0.65 4.50 14.42
N TYR A 69 0.43 5.81 14.38
CA TYR A 69 0.28 6.67 15.55
C TYR A 69 -1.12 7.28 15.59
N ILE A 70 -1.79 7.12 16.73
CA ILE A 70 -3.11 7.64 17.02
C ILE A 70 -2.98 8.56 18.24
N PRO A 71 -3.29 9.86 18.11
CA PRO A 71 -3.18 10.81 19.22
C PRO A 71 -4.11 10.49 20.38
N GLU A 72 -5.32 9.99 20.08
CA GLU A 72 -6.38 9.68 21.05
C GLU A 72 -7.34 8.66 20.43
N THR A 73 -7.77 7.67 21.20
CA THR A 73 -8.75 6.66 20.82
C THR A 73 -9.71 6.36 21.97
N ASN A 74 -10.92 5.92 21.64
CA ASN A 74 -11.91 5.42 22.60
C ASN A 74 -11.65 3.96 23.04
N GLY A 75 -10.56 3.36 22.57
CA GLY A 75 -10.16 1.99 22.84
C GLY A 75 -10.25 1.07 21.63
N THR A 76 -11.07 1.37 20.64
CA THR A 76 -11.19 0.57 19.41
C THR A 76 -10.78 1.40 18.20
N PHE A 77 -10.02 0.79 17.28
CA PHE A 77 -9.58 1.45 16.05
C PHE A 77 -9.11 0.42 15.01
N ASP A 78 -9.14 0.84 13.74
CA ASP A 78 -8.67 0.01 12.64
C ASP A 78 -7.25 0.37 12.22
N LEU A 79 -6.48 -0.66 11.85
CA LEU A 79 -5.15 -0.54 11.28
C LEU A 79 -5.25 -0.31 9.78
N PRO A 80 -4.66 0.76 9.24
CA PRO A 80 -4.65 1.00 7.81
C PRO A 80 -3.80 -0.03 7.06
N PHE A 81 -4.07 -0.17 5.76
CA PHE A 81 -3.36 -1.07 4.83
C PHE A 81 -3.48 -2.57 5.14
N ALA A 82 -4.57 -2.99 5.80
CA ALA A 82 -4.86 -4.40 6.01
C ALA A 82 -4.87 -5.20 4.68
N PRO A 83 -4.72 -6.53 4.72
CA PRO A 83 -4.73 -7.44 5.88
C PRO A 83 -3.48 -7.38 6.76
N VAL A 84 -3.65 -7.61 8.05
CA VAL A 84 -2.57 -7.60 9.05
C VAL A 84 -2.09 -9.03 9.31
N ALA A 85 -0.80 -9.27 9.11
CA ALA A 85 -0.17 -10.56 9.38
C ALA A 85 0.17 -10.74 10.87
N SER A 86 0.71 -9.70 11.50
CA SER A 86 1.08 -9.73 12.91
C SER A 86 1.24 -8.34 13.50
N ILE A 87 1.03 -8.22 14.80
CA ILE A 87 1.28 -7.02 15.57
C ILE A 87 2.54 -7.24 16.40
N SER A 88 3.52 -6.35 16.23
CA SER A 88 4.80 -6.43 16.94
C SER A 88 4.72 -5.77 18.32
N SER A 89 4.03 -4.63 18.44
CA SER A 89 3.85 -3.93 19.71
C SER A 89 2.71 -2.92 19.64
N ILE A 90 2.03 -2.73 20.77
CA ILE A 90 1.12 -1.61 21.01
C ILE A 90 1.53 -0.91 22.29
N THR A 91 1.68 0.41 22.23
CA THR A 91 2.01 1.23 23.40
C THR A 91 1.09 2.43 23.50
N SER A 92 0.74 2.83 24.73
CA SER A 92 0.07 4.09 25.06
C SER A 92 1.00 4.93 25.91
N ASP A 93 1.27 6.16 25.48
CA ASP A 93 2.25 7.07 26.09
C ASP A 93 3.62 6.41 26.42
N GLY A 94 4.04 5.47 25.54
CA GLY A 94 5.30 4.73 25.67
C GLY A 94 5.24 3.46 26.51
N THR A 95 4.12 3.16 27.17
CA THR A 95 3.92 1.95 27.98
C THR A 95 3.17 0.90 27.15
N ALA A 96 3.62 -0.36 27.21
CA ALA A 96 2.93 -1.47 26.58
C ALA A 96 1.52 -1.66 27.16
N VAL A 97 0.55 -1.96 26.29
CA VAL A 97 -0.85 -2.16 26.67
C VAL A 97 -1.36 -3.49 26.12
N ASP A 98 -2.27 -4.13 26.85
CA ASP A 98 -2.93 -5.35 26.42
C ASP A 98 -4.06 -5.02 25.43
N TYR A 99 -4.30 -5.93 24.50
CA TYR A 99 -5.22 -5.71 23.40
C TYR A 99 -5.76 -7.02 22.85
N THR A 100 -6.94 -6.94 22.22
CA THR A 100 -7.55 -8.00 21.44
C THR A 100 -7.57 -7.63 19.96
N VAL A 101 -7.28 -8.61 19.09
CA VAL A 101 -7.34 -8.44 17.62
C VAL A 101 -8.69 -8.94 17.14
N LEU A 102 -9.37 -8.14 16.35
CA LEU A 102 -10.69 -8.40 15.78
C LEU A 102 -10.67 -8.22 14.26
N GLY A 103 -11.78 -8.62 13.62
CA GLY A 103 -11.95 -8.51 12.17
C GLY A 103 -11.46 -9.74 11.41
N LEU A 104 -11.85 -9.83 10.14
CA LEU A 104 -11.49 -10.96 9.26
C LEU A 104 -10.07 -10.85 8.73
N ASP A 105 -9.61 -9.62 8.55
CA ASP A 105 -8.27 -9.26 8.06
C ASP A 105 -7.34 -8.84 9.22
N ASN A 106 -7.73 -9.12 10.49
CA ASN A 106 -7.03 -8.73 11.74
C ASN A 106 -6.75 -7.21 11.83
N GLU A 107 -7.62 -6.42 11.22
CA GLU A 107 -7.44 -4.97 11.07
C GLU A 107 -7.92 -4.18 12.27
N THR A 108 -8.85 -4.70 13.06
CA THR A 108 -9.43 -3.99 14.19
C THR A 108 -8.74 -4.36 15.49
N ILE A 109 -8.36 -3.35 16.27
CA ILE A 109 -7.74 -3.49 17.59
C ILE A 109 -8.70 -2.95 18.64
N GLU A 110 -8.91 -3.73 19.68
CA GLU A 110 -9.58 -3.31 20.91
C GLU A 110 -8.57 -3.35 22.07
N LEU A 111 -8.37 -2.18 22.70
CA LEU A 111 -7.51 -2.07 23.89
C LEU A 111 -8.28 -2.51 25.13
N ASP A 112 -7.74 -3.43 25.91
CA ASP A 112 -8.40 -3.98 27.11
C ASP A 112 -8.65 -2.89 28.18
N GLY A 113 -7.80 -1.85 28.21
CA GLY A 113 -7.95 -0.70 29.11
C GLY A 113 -8.93 0.38 28.62
N GLY A 114 -9.57 0.19 27.45
CA GLY A 114 -10.47 1.18 26.86
C GLY A 114 -9.74 2.40 26.26
N SER A 115 -10.26 3.61 26.51
CA SER A 115 -9.71 4.83 25.90
C SER A 115 -8.25 5.09 26.26
N ALA A 116 -7.46 5.53 25.28
CA ALA A 116 -6.02 5.75 25.44
C ALA A 116 -5.52 6.92 24.57
N ASP A 117 -4.42 7.54 25.03
CA ASP A 117 -3.74 8.64 24.36
C ASP A 117 -2.40 8.19 23.79
N LYS A 118 -1.94 8.87 22.73
CA LYS A 118 -0.61 8.67 22.11
C LYS A 118 -0.32 7.20 21.79
N VAL A 119 -1.32 6.50 21.28
CA VAL A 119 -1.20 5.09 20.92
C VAL A 119 -0.28 4.94 19.71
N LYS A 120 0.68 4.02 19.83
CA LYS A 120 1.59 3.66 18.75
C LYS A 120 1.52 2.15 18.53
N VAL A 121 1.20 1.76 17.31
CA VAL A 121 1.12 0.36 16.89
C VAL A 121 2.19 0.07 15.85
N THR A 122 3.01 -0.94 16.10
CA THR A 122 3.94 -1.48 15.10
C THR A 122 3.45 -2.84 14.66
N TYR A 123 3.24 -3.01 13.36
CA TYR A 123 2.61 -4.20 12.79
C TYR A 123 3.17 -4.52 11.41
N VAL A 124 2.92 -5.74 10.94
CA VAL A 124 3.30 -6.23 9.62
C VAL A 124 2.03 -6.56 8.85
N THR A 125 1.91 -6.04 7.63
CA THR A 125 0.84 -6.41 6.69
C THR A 125 1.19 -7.71 5.98
N SER A 126 0.19 -8.51 5.57
CA SER A 126 0.44 -9.77 4.85
C SER A 126 0.76 -9.55 3.36
N GLY A 127 0.36 -8.41 2.81
CA GLY A 127 0.35 -8.18 1.37
C GLY A 127 -0.84 -8.86 0.68
N LEU A 128 -0.98 -8.61 -0.62
CA LEU A 128 -2.00 -9.17 -1.50
C LEU A 128 -1.33 -9.75 -2.73
N ASP A 129 -1.40 -11.06 -2.91
CA ASP A 129 -0.92 -11.73 -4.12
C ASP A 129 -2.11 -12.31 -4.90
N ASP A 130 -2.54 -11.58 -5.92
CA ASP A 130 -3.69 -11.90 -6.75
C ASP A 130 -3.39 -11.66 -8.23
N SER A 131 -3.89 -12.54 -9.10
CA SER A 131 -3.62 -12.49 -10.54
C SER A 131 -4.11 -11.21 -11.21
N LEU A 132 -5.21 -10.63 -10.75
CA LEU A 132 -5.73 -9.36 -11.28
C LEU A 132 -4.84 -8.18 -10.87
N LEU A 133 -4.30 -8.19 -9.64
CA LEU A 133 -3.32 -7.20 -9.22
C LEU A 133 -2.01 -7.31 -10.02
N GLN A 134 -1.54 -8.54 -10.27
CA GLN A 134 -0.39 -8.78 -11.15
C GLN A 134 -0.65 -8.23 -12.56
N GLN A 135 -1.84 -8.46 -13.11
CA GLN A 135 -2.23 -7.92 -14.43
C GLN A 135 -2.26 -6.39 -14.44
N ALA A 136 -2.85 -5.77 -13.42
CA ALA A 136 -2.89 -4.31 -13.30
C ALA A 136 -1.46 -3.71 -13.27
N ILE A 137 -0.55 -4.32 -12.52
CA ILE A 137 0.85 -3.90 -12.46
C ILE A 137 1.52 -4.07 -13.83
N MET A 138 1.33 -5.21 -14.53
CA MET A 138 1.91 -5.44 -15.85
C MET A 138 1.43 -4.44 -16.90
N GLN A 139 0.16 -4.07 -16.88
CA GLN A 139 -0.40 -3.04 -17.75
C GLN A 139 0.23 -1.67 -17.49
N LEU A 140 0.40 -1.28 -16.22
CA LEU A 140 1.10 -0.04 -15.86
C LEU A 140 2.56 -0.06 -16.28
N VAL A 141 3.26 -1.17 -16.07
CA VAL A 141 4.66 -1.33 -16.49
C VAL A 141 4.79 -1.17 -18.00
N SER A 142 3.90 -1.79 -18.79
CA SER A 142 3.87 -1.63 -20.24
C SER A 142 3.66 -0.16 -20.63
N THR A 143 2.71 0.51 -19.99
CA THR A 143 2.45 1.94 -20.22
C THR A 143 3.68 2.80 -19.89
N TYR A 144 4.37 2.54 -18.78
CA TYR A 144 5.59 3.26 -18.41
C TYR A 144 6.75 2.97 -19.35
N TYR A 145 6.85 1.72 -19.85
CA TYR A 145 7.88 1.31 -20.77
C TYR A 145 7.72 1.97 -22.14
N ASP A 146 6.49 2.05 -22.66
CA ASP A 146 6.17 2.67 -23.95
C ASP A 146 6.30 4.20 -23.91
N ASN A 147 6.01 4.82 -22.76
CA ASN A 147 6.03 6.26 -22.58
C ASN A 147 7.27 6.75 -21.79
N ARG A 148 8.44 6.11 -21.97
CA ARG A 148 9.70 6.47 -21.27
C ARG A 148 10.17 7.90 -21.53
N ALA A 149 9.82 8.47 -22.67
CA ALA A 149 10.11 9.87 -23.01
C ALA A 149 8.78 10.63 -23.05
N ASP A 150 8.52 11.40 -22.00
CA ASP A 150 7.34 12.28 -21.89
C ASP A 150 7.47 13.53 -22.80
N PHE A 151 8.06 13.36 -23.98
CA PHE A 151 8.21 14.37 -25.02
C PHE A 151 7.42 13.94 -26.26
N SER A 152 6.11 14.16 -26.24
CA SER A 152 5.33 14.24 -27.45
C SER A 152 5.41 15.67 -27.99
N SER A 153 5.98 15.85 -29.17
CA SER A 153 5.99 17.13 -29.90
C SER A 153 4.60 17.54 -30.42
N ASP A 154 3.59 16.70 -30.26
CA ASP A 154 2.21 16.94 -30.61
C ASP A 154 1.33 17.18 -29.39
N GLN A 155 0.96 18.45 -29.18
CA GLN A 155 0.12 18.94 -28.07
C GLN A 155 -1.35 18.44 -28.09
N LYS A 156 -1.68 17.35 -28.75
CA LYS A 156 -3.08 16.88 -28.93
C LYS A 156 -3.39 15.45 -28.47
N SER A 157 -2.48 14.73 -27.87
CA SER A 157 -2.84 13.46 -27.26
C SER A 157 -3.16 13.67 -25.78
N ASN A 158 -4.44 13.57 -25.40
CA ASN A 158 -4.84 13.26 -24.04
C ASN A 158 -4.25 11.88 -23.71
N ILE A 159 -3.00 11.86 -23.25
CA ILE A 159 -2.39 10.65 -22.72
C ILE A 159 -3.10 10.40 -21.40
N GLU A 160 -4.10 9.53 -21.40
CA GLU A 160 -4.53 8.90 -20.17
C GLU A 160 -3.33 8.10 -19.65
N THR A 161 -2.60 8.69 -18.71
CA THR A 161 -1.39 8.12 -18.11
C THR A 161 -1.65 6.79 -17.40
N ILE A 162 -2.91 6.42 -17.20
CA ILE A 162 -3.33 5.20 -16.51
C ILE A 162 -4.49 4.58 -17.28
N PRO A 163 -4.33 3.33 -17.78
CA PRO A 163 -5.39 2.61 -18.46
C PRO A 163 -6.66 2.50 -17.61
N THR A 164 -7.82 2.68 -18.22
CA THR A 164 -9.13 2.59 -17.54
C THR A 164 -9.31 1.24 -16.90
N ASP A 165 -8.90 0.16 -17.55
CA ASP A 165 -8.98 -1.22 -17.07
C ASP A 165 -8.21 -1.43 -15.75
N VAL A 166 -7.06 -0.77 -15.58
CA VAL A 166 -6.29 -0.82 -14.33
C VAL A 166 -7.09 -0.24 -13.17
N ARG A 167 -7.77 0.88 -13.39
CA ARG A 167 -8.61 1.51 -12.35
C ARG A 167 -9.80 0.63 -11.99
N ASP A 168 -10.43 -0.01 -12.99
CA ASP A 168 -11.57 -0.89 -12.78
C ASP A 168 -11.17 -2.13 -11.98
N ILE A 169 -10.04 -2.75 -12.29
CA ILE A 169 -9.47 -3.83 -11.49
C ILE A 169 -9.25 -3.36 -10.05
N LEU A 170 -8.53 -2.25 -9.87
CA LEU A 170 -8.15 -1.76 -8.55
C LEU A 170 -9.34 -1.31 -7.69
N ASN A 171 -10.43 -0.84 -8.30
CA ASN A 171 -11.63 -0.46 -7.56
C ASN A 171 -12.23 -1.62 -6.77
N SER A 172 -12.10 -2.87 -7.25
CA SER A 172 -12.59 -4.06 -6.53
C SER A 172 -11.77 -4.41 -5.28
N TYR A 173 -10.52 -3.90 -5.18
CA TYR A 173 -9.63 -4.11 -4.03
C TYR A 173 -9.58 -2.92 -3.08
N LYS A 174 -10.22 -1.82 -3.43
CA LYS A 174 -10.15 -0.59 -2.65
C LYS A 174 -10.75 -0.79 -1.27
N SER A 175 -9.97 -0.55 -0.23
CA SER A 175 -10.49 -0.50 1.13
C SER A 175 -11.40 0.71 1.27
N MET A 176 -12.69 0.47 1.47
CA MET A 176 -13.64 1.52 1.85
C MET A 176 -13.65 1.58 3.37
N PHE A 177 -12.92 2.54 3.92
CA PHE A 177 -13.12 2.91 5.32
C PHE A 177 -14.46 3.64 5.42
N LEU A 178 -15.44 2.96 5.97
CA LEU A 178 -16.75 3.52 6.30
C LEU A 178 -16.68 4.27 7.64
#